data_2a604503621b26e60bec7c60fc4e73fc
#
_entry.id   2a604503621b26e60bec7c60fc4e73fc
#
_cell.length_a   1.000
_cell.length_b   1.000
_cell.length_c   1.000
_cell.angle_alpha   90.00
_cell.angle_beta   90.00
_cell.angle_gamma   90.00
#
_symmetry.space_group_name_H-M   'P 1'
#
loop_
_entity.id
_entity.type
_entity.pdbx_description
1 polymer ?
#
loop_
_entity_poly.entity_id
_entity_poly.type
_entity_poly.pdbx_seq_one_letter_code
_entity_poly.pdbx_strand_id
1 'polypeptide(L)'
;MELSRREFLKFGGAGVGGLVLLKGLGTTDQPVRAAKAIPLKKRIGEKTSICAYCAGGCGILVAAEGDRLIGIEGYPDHPINEGALCSKAQSIFQVRAVDGKLNSRRMTKVLYRAPNSTAWVEKSWDWALDEIAKRVKQTRDANWIEKDKDGVLVNRTEAIAHVGGCANDNEECYLLAKMDRALGMVYLDHQARL
;
A
#
# COMPACT_ATOMS: atom_id res chain seq x y z
N MET A 1 -17.31 44.42 -0.42
CA MET A 1 -18.50 44.30 0.40
C MET A 1 -18.26 43.15 1.36
N GLU A 2 -17.84 43.48 2.61
CA GLU A 2 -17.55 42.45 3.60
C GLU A 2 -18.87 42.14 4.35
N LEU A 3 -19.33 40.89 4.20
CA LEU A 3 -20.50 40.39 4.93
C LEU A 3 -20.09 40.01 6.36
N SER A 4 -20.72 40.61 7.35
CA SER A 4 -20.53 40.24 8.75
C SER A 4 -21.10 38.82 9.01
N ARG A 5 -20.53 38.09 10.03
CA ARG A 5 -21.02 36.76 10.43
C ARG A 5 -22.53 36.76 10.77
N ARG A 6 -23.04 37.91 11.27
CA ARG A 6 -24.45 38.06 11.62
C ARG A 6 -25.34 38.18 10.38
N GLU A 7 -24.87 38.82 9.32
CA GLU A 7 -25.57 38.92 8.03
C GLU A 7 -25.57 37.57 7.31
N PHE A 8 -24.45 36.84 7.34
CA PHE A 8 -24.38 35.49 6.81
C PHE A 8 -25.40 34.55 7.48
N LEU A 9 -25.53 34.59 8.80
CA LEU A 9 -26.52 33.78 9.54
C LEU A 9 -27.98 34.21 9.25
N LYS A 10 -28.24 35.50 9.02
CA LYS A 10 -29.56 35.96 8.59
C LYS A 10 -29.93 35.47 7.18
N PHE A 11 -28.99 35.49 6.25
CA PHE A 11 -29.18 34.90 4.90
C PHE A 11 -29.36 33.41 4.96
N GLY A 12 -28.59 32.68 5.77
CA GLY A 12 -28.74 31.23 5.98
C GLY A 12 -30.10 30.86 6.59
N GLY A 13 -30.57 31.66 7.58
CA GLY A 13 -31.88 31.45 8.18
C GLY A 13 -33.04 31.76 7.24
N ALA A 14 -32.93 32.76 6.37
CA ALA A 14 -33.91 33.03 5.32
C ALA A 14 -33.99 31.93 4.26
N GLY A 15 -32.86 31.30 3.95
CA GLY A 15 -32.82 30.15 3.00
C GLY A 15 -33.56 28.91 3.55
N VAL A 16 -33.43 28.61 4.83
CA VAL A 16 -34.14 27.50 5.48
C VAL A 16 -35.63 27.84 5.68
N GLY A 17 -35.95 29.09 6.04
CA GLY A 17 -37.34 29.57 6.12
C GLY A 17 -38.05 29.59 4.76
N GLY A 18 -37.34 29.97 3.69
CA GLY A 18 -37.85 29.91 2.31
C GLY A 18 -38.19 28.50 1.82
N LEU A 19 -37.39 27.51 2.20
CA LEU A 19 -37.64 26.11 1.90
C LEU A 19 -38.87 25.54 2.63
N VAL A 20 -39.16 26.02 3.83
CA VAL A 20 -40.34 25.61 4.59
C VAL A 20 -41.62 26.30 4.01
N LEU A 21 -41.53 27.53 3.53
CA LEU A 21 -42.65 28.23 2.89
C LEU A 21 -42.99 27.67 1.49
N LEU A 22 -42.00 27.18 0.74
CA LEU A 22 -42.22 26.50 -0.54
C LEU A 22 -42.93 25.15 -0.40
N LYS A 23 -42.84 24.48 0.76
CA LYS A 23 -43.65 23.30 1.09
C LYS A 23 -45.15 23.60 1.28
N GLY A 24 -45.51 24.85 1.60
CA GLY A 24 -46.90 25.29 1.74
C GLY A 24 -47.59 25.61 0.40
N LEU A 25 -46.87 25.67 -0.70
CA LEU A 25 -47.39 26.01 -2.04
C LEU A 25 -47.47 24.79 -2.99
N GLY A 26 -48.01 23.66 -2.47
CA GLY A 26 -48.55 22.60 -3.35
C GLY A 26 -47.58 21.88 -4.29
N THR A 27 -46.29 21.77 -3.94
CA THR A 27 -45.40 20.85 -4.64
C THR A 27 -45.56 19.48 -4.01
N THR A 28 -46.15 18.57 -4.77
CA THR A 28 -46.39 17.16 -4.57
C THR A 28 -45.72 16.53 -3.36
N ASP A 29 -46.52 16.01 -2.43
CA ASP A 29 -46.16 15.13 -1.32
C ASP A 29 -45.53 13.80 -1.84
N GLN A 30 -44.38 13.91 -2.48
CA GLN A 30 -43.51 12.75 -2.56
C GLN A 30 -42.76 12.71 -1.20
N PRO A 31 -43.01 11.69 -0.35
CA PRO A 31 -42.22 11.52 0.83
C PRO A 31 -40.77 11.42 0.36
N VAL A 32 -39.92 12.35 0.86
CA VAL A 32 -38.47 12.21 0.70
C VAL A 32 -38.20 10.78 1.18
N ARG A 33 -37.95 9.89 0.25
CA ARG A 33 -37.58 8.51 0.57
C ARG A 33 -36.40 8.64 1.53
N ALA A 34 -36.64 8.38 2.80
CA ALA A 34 -35.58 8.29 3.77
C ALA A 34 -34.52 7.41 3.12
N ALA A 35 -33.34 7.99 2.87
CA ALA A 35 -32.25 7.24 2.27
C ALA A 35 -32.18 5.95 3.09
N LYS A 36 -32.37 4.81 2.43
CA LYS A 36 -32.31 3.49 3.07
C LYS A 36 -31.04 3.54 3.88
N ALA A 37 -31.16 3.51 5.22
CA ALA A 37 -29.99 3.47 6.08
C ALA A 37 -29.13 2.33 5.57
N ILE A 38 -27.96 2.64 5.08
CA ILE A 38 -26.99 1.61 4.66
C ILE A 38 -26.72 0.81 5.93
N PRO A 39 -27.13 -0.46 6.01
CA PRO A 39 -26.90 -1.23 7.22
C PRO A 39 -25.38 -1.23 7.43
N LEU A 40 -24.93 -0.65 8.53
CA LEU A 40 -23.56 -0.78 8.96
C LEU A 40 -23.27 -2.26 9.06
N LYS A 41 -22.45 -2.78 8.14
CA LYS A 41 -22.09 -4.20 8.16
C LYS A 41 -21.44 -4.48 9.50
N LYS A 42 -21.93 -5.50 10.19
CA LYS A 42 -21.32 -5.98 11.42
C LYS A 42 -19.85 -6.29 11.09
N ARG A 43 -18.94 -5.60 11.73
CA ARG A 43 -17.50 -5.82 11.56
C ARG A 43 -17.16 -7.18 12.16
N ILE A 44 -16.87 -8.15 11.31
CA ILE A 44 -16.52 -9.51 11.72
C ILE A 44 -15.05 -9.72 11.35
N GLY A 45 -14.22 -10.02 12.35
CA GLY A 45 -12.83 -10.43 12.12
C GLY A 45 -11.92 -9.31 11.58
N GLU A 46 -12.03 -8.10 12.09
CA GLU A 46 -11.11 -7.00 11.73
C GLU A 46 -9.69 -7.30 12.17
N LYS A 47 -8.75 -7.05 11.27
CA LYS A 47 -7.31 -7.08 11.52
C LYS A 47 -6.68 -5.77 11.09
N THR A 48 -5.73 -5.30 11.88
CA THR A 48 -4.91 -4.15 11.51
C THR A 48 -3.84 -4.55 10.50
N SER A 49 -3.56 -3.66 9.57
CA SER A 49 -2.47 -3.81 8.59
C SER A 49 -1.98 -2.44 8.15
N ILE A 50 -0.94 -2.42 7.34
CA ILE A 50 -0.38 -1.20 6.76
C ILE A 50 -0.61 -1.22 5.25
N CYS A 51 -0.91 -0.04 4.69
CA CYS A 51 -1.08 0.12 3.26
C CYS A 51 0.26 -0.03 2.53
N ALA A 52 0.29 -0.88 1.50
CA ALA A 52 1.51 -1.21 0.75
C ALA A 52 1.79 -0.29 -0.46
N TYR A 53 1.05 0.81 -0.66
CA TYR A 53 1.21 1.60 -1.88
C TYR A 53 2.32 2.66 -1.85
N CYS A 54 2.61 3.22 -0.68
CA CYS A 54 3.63 4.27 -0.58
C CYS A 54 4.20 4.37 0.84
N ALA A 55 5.26 5.16 0.98
CA ALA A 55 5.94 5.40 2.25
C ALA A 55 5.08 6.12 3.32
N GLY A 56 3.84 6.52 3.00
CA GLY A 56 2.93 7.11 3.98
C GLY A 56 2.59 6.17 5.13
N GLY A 57 2.66 4.84 4.90
CA GLY A 57 2.49 3.86 5.97
C GLY A 57 1.12 3.94 6.67
N CYS A 58 0.06 4.30 5.93
CA CYS A 58 -1.28 4.44 6.51
C CYS A 58 -1.77 3.12 7.11
N GLY A 59 -2.27 3.18 8.35
CA GLY A 59 -2.92 2.05 9.00
C GLY A 59 -4.28 1.77 8.37
N ILE A 60 -4.56 0.50 8.13
CA ILE A 60 -5.84 0.02 7.59
C ILE A 60 -6.44 -1.04 8.51
N LEU A 61 -7.77 -1.06 8.57
CA LEU A 61 -8.57 -2.14 9.12
C LEU A 61 -9.06 -3.00 7.98
N VAL A 62 -8.78 -4.28 8.06
CA VAL A 62 -9.16 -5.27 7.06
C VAL A 62 -10.22 -6.18 7.66
N ALA A 63 -11.42 -6.15 7.10
CA ALA A 63 -12.49 -7.04 7.47
C ALA A 63 -12.58 -8.20 6.48
N ALA A 64 -12.54 -9.45 7.00
CA ALA A 64 -12.61 -10.65 6.19
C ALA A 64 -13.57 -11.68 6.81
N GLU A 65 -14.21 -12.45 5.96
CA GLU A 65 -15.07 -13.59 6.30
C GLU A 65 -14.54 -14.83 5.58
N GLY A 66 -13.86 -15.68 6.31
CA GLY A 66 -13.08 -16.76 5.72
C GLY A 66 -12.03 -16.19 4.77
N ASP A 67 -12.01 -16.67 3.54
CA ASP A 67 -11.10 -16.19 2.48
C ASP A 67 -11.58 -14.94 1.73
N ARG A 68 -12.77 -14.46 2.06
CA ARG A 68 -13.38 -13.32 1.38
C ARG A 68 -13.09 -12.03 2.11
N LEU A 69 -12.50 -11.08 1.43
CA LEU A 69 -12.36 -9.72 1.91
C LEU A 69 -13.72 -9.00 1.81
N ILE A 70 -14.20 -8.44 2.94
CA ILE A 70 -15.50 -7.77 3.02
C ILE A 70 -15.33 -6.25 2.91
N GLY A 71 -14.28 -5.70 3.51
CA GLY A 71 -14.06 -4.26 3.51
C GLY A 71 -12.66 -3.87 3.95
N ILE A 72 -12.29 -2.65 3.59
CA ILE A 72 -11.08 -1.98 4.05
C ILE A 72 -11.47 -0.58 4.48
N GLU A 73 -11.01 -0.19 5.65
CA GLU A 73 -11.21 1.14 6.23
C GLU A 73 -9.89 1.66 6.79
N GLY A 74 -9.79 2.98 6.97
CA GLY A 74 -8.66 3.56 7.68
C GLY A 74 -8.71 3.22 9.16
N TYR A 75 -7.56 2.97 9.76
CA TYR A 75 -7.46 2.68 11.18
C TYR A 75 -7.50 4.00 11.99
N PRO A 76 -8.56 4.28 12.77
CA PRO A 76 -8.72 5.56 13.46
C PRO A 76 -7.63 5.87 14.48
N ASP A 77 -7.13 4.85 15.17
CA ASP A 77 -6.10 5.02 16.20
C ASP A 77 -4.67 5.05 15.64
N HIS A 78 -4.52 4.97 14.30
CA HIS A 78 -3.20 5.01 13.69
C HIS A 78 -2.67 6.43 13.60
N PRO A 79 -1.46 6.73 14.12
CA PRO A 79 -0.97 8.09 14.31
C PRO A 79 -0.68 8.86 13.02
N ILE A 80 -0.58 8.17 11.88
CA ILE A 80 -0.25 8.80 10.59
C ILE A 80 -1.51 9.24 9.85
N ASN A 81 -2.54 8.41 9.80
CA ASN A 81 -3.70 8.67 8.95
C ASN A 81 -5.02 8.84 9.71
N GLU A 82 -5.07 8.56 11.02
CA GLU A 82 -6.22 8.81 11.89
C GLU A 82 -7.57 8.43 11.24
N GLY A 83 -7.60 7.28 10.58
CA GLY A 83 -8.76 6.78 9.86
C GLY A 83 -8.93 7.28 8.42
N ALA A 84 -8.18 8.28 7.97
CA ALA A 84 -8.26 8.75 6.59
C ALA A 84 -7.55 7.79 5.62
N LEU A 85 -8.13 7.58 4.44
CA LEU A 85 -7.52 6.80 3.36
C LEU A 85 -7.70 7.52 2.01
N CYS A 86 -6.66 7.49 1.19
CA CYS A 86 -6.75 7.91 -0.20
C CYS A 86 -7.42 6.82 -1.06
N SER A 87 -7.82 7.17 -2.28
CA SER A 87 -8.49 6.25 -3.21
C SER A 87 -7.68 4.99 -3.54
N LYS A 88 -6.35 5.09 -3.57
CA LYS A 88 -5.48 3.92 -3.79
C LYS A 88 -5.58 2.91 -2.66
N ALA A 89 -5.50 3.38 -1.41
CA ALA A 89 -5.61 2.51 -0.25
C ALA A 89 -7.01 1.89 -0.14
N GLN A 90 -8.06 2.65 -0.45
CA GLN A 90 -9.42 2.13 -0.48
C GLN A 90 -9.63 1.03 -1.53
N SER A 91 -8.87 1.06 -2.62
CA SER A 91 -8.94 0.06 -3.70
C SER A 91 -7.94 -1.09 -3.58
N ILE A 92 -7.16 -1.17 -2.49
CA ILE A 92 -6.10 -2.18 -2.33
C ILE A 92 -6.61 -3.63 -2.42
N PHE A 93 -7.89 -3.86 -2.09
CA PHE A 93 -8.51 -5.17 -2.23
C PHE A 93 -8.50 -5.70 -3.66
N GLN A 94 -8.45 -4.83 -4.67
CA GLN A 94 -8.40 -5.20 -6.08
C GLN A 94 -7.08 -5.90 -6.45
N VAL A 95 -6.04 -5.75 -5.64
CA VAL A 95 -4.80 -6.54 -5.80
C VAL A 95 -5.10 -8.04 -5.67
N ARG A 96 -6.05 -8.42 -4.79
CA ARG A 96 -6.46 -9.81 -4.60
C ARG A 96 -7.64 -10.20 -5.48
N ALA A 97 -8.69 -9.39 -5.51
CA ALA A 97 -9.95 -9.75 -6.15
C ALA A 97 -10.58 -8.58 -6.90
N VAL A 98 -11.11 -8.85 -8.09
CA VAL A 98 -11.89 -7.92 -8.91
C VAL A 98 -13.22 -8.62 -9.20
N ASP A 99 -14.34 -7.92 -9.02
CA ASP A 99 -15.70 -8.42 -9.23
C ASP A 99 -15.98 -9.77 -8.52
N GLY A 100 -15.46 -9.92 -7.29
CA GLY A 100 -15.61 -11.10 -6.47
C GLY A 100 -14.80 -12.34 -6.92
N LYS A 101 -13.96 -12.22 -7.94
CA LYS A 101 -13.06 -13.27 -8.43
C LYS A 101 -11.61 -12.90 -8.13
N LEU A 102 -10.75 -13.90 -8.01
CA LEU A 102 -9.32 -13.65 -7.90
C LEU A 102 -8.83 -12.83 -9.11
N ASN A 103 -8.03 -11.81 -8.84
CA ASN A 103 -7.49 -10.97 -9.90
C ASN A 103 -6.57 -11.78 -10.80
N SER A 104 -6.98 -11.97 -12.05
CA SER A 104 -6.22 -12.74 -13.05
C SER A 104 -4.87 -12.10 -13.43
N ARG A 105 -4.68 -10.80 -13.12
CA ARG A 105 -3.42 -10.10 -13.35
C ARG A 105 -2.42 -10.29 -12.21
N ARG A 106 -2.83 -10.92 -11.11
CA ARG A 106 -1.92 -11.22 -10.00
C ARG A 106 -0.89 -12.25 -10.43
N MET A 107 0.39 -11.91 -10.33
CA MET A 107 1.46 -12.85 -10.57
C MET A 107 1.52 -13.90 -9.47
N THR A 108 1.31 -15.15 -9.84
CA THR A 108 1.38 -16.31 -8.92
C THR A 108 2.59 -17.18 -9.16
N LYS A 109 3.30 -16.94 -10.26
CA LYS A 109 4.49 -17.68 -10.67
C LYS A 109 5.61 -16.73 -11.07
N VAL A 110 6.83 -17.21 -10.98
CA VAL A 110 8.00 -16.48 -11.43
C VAL A 110 8.12 -16.59 -12.95
N LEU A 111 8.35 -15.44 -13.59
CA LEU A 111 8.66 -15.38 -15.02
C LEU A 111 10.16 -15.21 -15.21
N TYR A 112 10.76 -16.15 -15.93
CA TYR A 112 12.17 -16.12 -16.27
C TYR A 112 12.36 -15.88 -17.77
N ARG A 113 13.31 -15.02 -18.10
CA ARG A 113 13.77 -14.80 -19.47
C ARG A 113 15.26 -15.11 -19.55
N ALA A 114 15.60 -16.11 -20.37
CA ALA A 114 17.00 -16.46 -20.59
C ALA A 114 17.78 -15.32 -21.30
N PRO A 115 19.11 -15.23 -21.12
CA PRO A 115 19.93 -14.30 -21.87
C PRO A 115 19.67 -14.41 -23.38
N ASN A 116 19.57 -13.26 -24.06
CA ASN A 116 19.30 -13.15 -25.50
C ASN A 116 17.97 -13.77 -25.98
N SER A 117 17.07 -14.13 -25.06
CA SER A 117 15.71 -14.62 -25.39
C SER A 117 14.71 -13.47 -25.33
N THR A 118 13.68 -13.51 -26.19
CA THR A 118 12.51 -12.63 -26.12
C THR A 118 11.33 -13.29 -25.40
N ALA A 119 11.41 -14.61 -25.17
CA ALA A 119 10.34 -15.39 -24.55
C ALA A 119 10.46 -15.42 -23.02
N TRP A 120 9.33 -15.25 -22.34
CA TRP A 120 9.19 -15.46 -20.91
C TRP A 120 8.71 -16.88 -20.64
N VAL A 121 9.33 -17.55 -19.66
CA VAL A 121 9.01 -18.90 -19.25
C VAL A 121 8.64 -18.91 -17.78
N GLU A 122 7.52 -19.54 -17.44
CA GLU A 122 7.11 -19.73 -16.06
C GLU A 122 8.04 -20.71 -15.34
N LYS A 123 8.43 -20.38 -14.12
CA LYS A 123 9.25 -21.19 -13.22
C LYS A 123 8.60 -21.30 -11.85
N SER A 124 8.96 -22.33 -11.10
CA SER A 124 8.57 -22.43 -9.69
C SER A 124 9.35 -21.43 -8.83
N TRP A 125 8.79 -21.11 -7.67
CA TRP A 125 9.47 -20.27 -6.67
C TRP A 125 10.76 -20.92 -6.16
N ASP A 126 10.74 -22.23 -5.90
CA ASP A 126 11.93 -22.95 -5.43
C ASP A 126 13.08 -22.83 -6.43
N TRP A 127 12.80 -23.08 -7.71
CA TRP A 127 13.80 -22.89 -8.77
C TRP A 127 14.34 -21.46 -8.79
N ALA A 128 13.47 -20.47 -8.67
CA ALA A 128 13.89 -19.07 -8.73
C ALA A 128 14.76 -18.67 -7.53
N LEU A 129 14.37 -19.08 -6.33
CA LEU A 129 15.14 -18.82 -5.12
C LEU A 129 16.52 -19.48 -5.16
N ASP A 130 16.61 -20.73 -5.63
CA ASP A 130 17.87 -21.42 -5.81
C ASP A 130 18.79 -20.72 -6.82
N GLU A 131 18.25 -20.31 -7.96
CA GLU A 131 19.03 -19.62 -8.99
C GLU A 131 19.49 -18.22 -8.54
N ILE A 132 18.65 -17.47 -7.81
CA ILE A 132 19.04 -16.20 -7.21
C ILE A 132 20.14 -16.41 -6.17
N ALA A 133 19.95 -17.36 -5.25
CA ALA A 133 20.94 -17.66 -4.21
C ALA A 133 22.29 -18.10 -4.80
N LYS A 134 22.31 -18.98 -5.80
CA LYS A 134 23.52 -19.37 -6.52
C LYS A 134 24.22 -18.18 -7.15
N ARG A 135 23.49 -17.31 -7.84
CA ARG A 135 24.06 -16.15 -8.51
C ARG A 135 24.64 -15.14 -7.51
N VAL A 136 23.89 -14.84 -6.45
CA VAL A 136 24.37 -13.95 -5.36
C VAL A 136 25.65 -14.51 -4.76
N LYS A 137 25.65 -15.81 -4.40
CA LYS A 137 26.83 -16.49 -3.83
C LYS A 137 28.03 -16.44 -4.78
N GLN A 138 27.84 -16.82 -6.03
CA GLN A 138 28.91 -16.84 -7.04
C GLN A 138 29.51 -15.45 -7.25
N THR A 139 28.67 -14.42 -7.40
CA THR A 139 29.11 -13.04 -7.60
C THR A 139 29.87 -12.53 -6.38
N ARG A 140 29.31 -12.78 -5.17
CA ARG A 140 29.94 -12.39 -3.92
C ARG A 140 31.31 -13.05 -3.74
N ASP A 141 31.38 -14.38 -3.86
CA ASP A 141 32.60 -15.14 -3.60
C ASP A 141 33.72 -14.81 -4.64
N ALA A 142 33.34 -14.54 -5.88
CA ALA A 142 34.29 -14.13 -6.92
C ALA A 142 34.84 -12.70 -6.74
N ASN A 143 34.15 -11.86 -5.97
CA ASN A 143 34.50 -10.45 -5.79
C ASN A 143 34.64 -10.05 -4.31
N TRP A 144 34.99 -11.01 -3.45
CA TRP A 144 35.15 -10.77 -2.04
C TRP A 144 36.45 -10.06 -1.74
N ILE A 145 36.37 -8.98 -0.98
CA ILE A 145 37.50 -8.20 -0.52
C ILE A 145 37.60 -8.37 0.98
N GLU A 146 38.54 -9.20 1.42
CA GLU A 146 38.77 -9.41 2.87
C GLU A 146 39.48 -8.22 3.50
N LYS A 147 40.53 -7.73 2.84
CA LYS A 147 41.31 -6.56 3.27
C LYS A 147 41.37 -5.53 2.17
N ASP A 148 41.36 -4.28 2.54
CA ASP A 148 41.58 -3.18 1.59
C ASP A 148 43.09 -3.02 1.24
N LYS A 149 43.38 -2.01 0.40
CA LYS A 149 44.74 -1.68 -0.05
C LYS A 149 45.69 -1.27 1.09
N ASP A 150 45.14 -0.83 2.22
CA ASP A 150 45.88 -0.40 3.40
C ASP A 150 46.02 -1.52 4.43
N GLY A 151 45.54 -2.74 4.12
CA GLY A 151 45.61 -3.94 4.95
C GLY A 151 44.52 -4.02 6.03
N VAL A 152 43.56 -3.11 6.01
CA VAL A 152 42.45 -3.08 6.97
C VAL A 152 41.42 -4.15 6.61
N LEU A 153 40.95 -4.92 7.59
CA LEU A 153 39.94 -5.95 7.42
C LEU A 153 38.58 -5.28 7.12
N VAL A 154 38.03 -5.51 5.95
CA VAL A 154 36.79 -4.88 5.47
C VAL A 154 35.67 -5.86 5.19
N ASN A 155 35.96 -7.11 4.83
CA ASN A 155 34.97 -8.17 4.58
C ASN A 155 33.78 -7.75 3.75
N ARG A 156 34.01 -7.25 2.54
CA ARG A 156 32.98 -6.65 1.69
C ARG A 156 32.98 -7.18 0.25
N THR A 157 31.90 -6.91 -0.45
CA THR A 157 31.80 -7.01 -1.91
C THR A 157 31.26 -5.73 -2.51
N GLU A 158 31.87 -5.29 -3.62
CA GLU A 158 31.46 -4.13 -4.40
C GLU A 158 30.76 -4.53 -5.71
N ALA A 159 30.56 -5.83 -5.94
CA ALA A 159 29.98 -6.35 -7.17
C ALA A 159 28.46 -6.49 -7.13
N ILE A 160 27.84 -6.25 -5.97
CA ILE A 160 26.39 -6.34 -5.78
C ILE A 160 25.91 -5.04 -5.13
N ALA A 161 24.81 -4.50 -5.67
CA ALA A 161 24.13 -3.35 -5.11
C ALA A 161 22.65 -3.67 -4.82
N HIS A 162 22.09 -3.02 -3.80
CA HIS A 162 20.68 -3.07 -3.48
C HIS A 162 20.05 -1.68 -3.62
N VAL A 163 18.94 -1.61 -4.34
CA VAL A 163 18.10 -0.41 -4.40
C VAL A 163 16.74 -0.74 -3.82
N GLY A 164 16.47 -0.22 -2.64
CA GLY A 164 15.19 -0.40 -1.93
C GLY A 164 14.06 0.44 -2.50
N GLY A 165 12.84 0.12 -2.11
CA GLY A 165 11.61 0.81 -2.50
C GLY A 165 10.91 1.48 -1.31
N CYS A 166 10.00 2.41 -1.59
CA CYS A 166 9.23 3.14 -0.57
C CYS A 166 7.99 2.38 -0.06
N ALA A 167 7.69 1.21 -0.61
CA ALA A 167 6.50 0.43 -0.24
C ALA A 167 6.75 -0.63 0.84
N ASN A 168 7.96 -0.66 1.38
CA ASN A 168 8.35 -1.57 2.45
C ASN A 168 8.05 -0.94 3.81
N ASP A 169 7.65 -1.75 4.78
CA ASP A 169 7.53 -1.32 6.16
C ASP A 169 8.91 -1.23 6.87
N ASN A 170 8.91 -0.75 8.11
CA ASN A 170 10.16 -0.56 8.87
C ASN A 170 10.88 -1.88 9.14
N GLU A 171 10.13 -2.94 9.42
CA GLU A 171 10.65 -4.27 9.70
C GLU A 171 11.30 -4.87 8.44
N GLU A 172 10.66 -4.73 7.29
CA GLU A 172 11.22 -5.18 6.00
C GLU A 172 12.51 -4.42 5.66
N CYS A 173 12.51 -3.09 5.81
CA CYS A 173 13.72 -2.28 5.59
C CYS A 173 14.86 -2.69 6.52
N TYR A 174 14.57 -2.96 7.79
CA TYR A 174 15.56 -3.45 8.76
C TYR A 174 16.14 -4.80 8.37
N LEU A 175 15.29 -5.76 7.99
CA LEU A 175 15.70 -7.10 7.59
C LEU A 175 16.54 -7.09 6.32
N LEU A 176 16.15 -6.30 5.32
CA LEU A 176 16.90 -6.11 4.08
C LEU A 176 18.29 -5.55 4.37
N ALA A 177 18.38 -4.44 5.11
CA ALA A 177 19.66 -3.84 5.45
C ALA A 177 20.56 -4.79 6.27
N LYS A 178 19.98 -5.59 7.17
CA LYS A 178 20.71 -6.60 7.94
C LYS A 178 21.24 -7.72 7.06
N MET A 179 20.41 -8.23 6.13
CA MET A 179 20.80 -9.25 5.17
C MET A 179 21.93 -8.76 4.26
N ASP A 180 21.80 -7.57 3.70
CA ASP A 180 22.78 -6.98 2.79
C ASP A 180 24.15 -6.79 3.47
N ARG A 181 24.14 -6.30 4.70
CA ARG A 181 25.37 -6.19 5.51
C ARG A 181 25.98 -7.55 5.84
N ALA A 182 25.14 -8.56 6.16
CA ALA A 182 25.62 -9.92 6.39
C ALA A 182 26.25 -10.55 5.12
N LEU A 183 25.76 -10.16 3.95
CA LEU A 183 26.36 -10.53 2.66
C LEU A 183 27.64 -9.72 2.32
N GLY A 184 27.96 -8.70 3.10
CA GLY A 184 29.11 -7.82 2.87
C GLY A 184 28.88 -6.78 1.77
N MET A 185 27.64 -6.49 1.42
CA MET A 185 27.30 -5.49 0.42
C MET A 185 27.49 -4.08 0.97
N VAL A 186 28.12 -3.21 0.19
CA VAL A 186 28.39 -1.79 0.59
C VAL A 186 27.49 -0.81 -0.13
N TYR A 187 26.97 -1.17 -1.30
CA TYR A 187 26.10 -0.29 -2.08
C TYR A 187 24.64 -0.57 -1.76
N LEU A 188 24.13 0.15 -0.77
CA LEU A 188 22.73 0.15 -0.39
C LEU A 188 22.18 1.54 -0.60
N ASP A 189 21.13 1.64 -1.39
CA ASP A 189 20.42 2.88 -1.63
C ASP A 189 18.90 2.67 -1.59
N HIS A 190 18.18 3.75 -1.56
CA HIS A 190 16.73 3.75 -1.47
C HIS A 190 16.14 4.71 -2.50
N GLN A 191 15.06 4.31 -3.13
CA GLN A 191 14.38 5.08 -4.18
C GLN A 191 14.08 6.53 -3.74
N ALA A 192 13.67 6.74 -2.48
CA ALA A 192 13.32 8.08 -1.99
C ALA A 192 14.52 9.02 -1.79
N ARG A 193 15.75 8.50 -1.85
CA ARG A 193 16.96 9.29 -1.73
C ARG A 193 17.48 9.80 -3.08
N LEU A 194 17.16 9.14 -4.16
CA LEU A 194 17.63 9.45 -5.52
C LEU A 194 16.84 10.61 -6.14
#